data_f5a55681a0d5c33d1a2acb8a86580dfd
#
_entry.id   f5a55681a0d5c33d1a2acb8a86580dfd
#
_cell.length_a   1.000
_cell.length_b   1.000
_cell.length_c   1.000
_cell.angle_alpha   90.00
_cell.angle_beta   90.00
_cell.angle_gamma   90.00
#
_symmetry.space_group_name_H-M   'P 1'
#
loop_
_entity.id
_entity.type
_entity.pdbx_description
1 polymer ?
#
loop_
_entity_poly.entity_id
_entity_poly.type
_entity_poly.pdbx_seq_one_letter_code
_entity_poly.pdbx_strand_id
1 'polypeptide(L)'
;MKKINSFLLVILTLFLFNSCANTKENKEENKTQKERLKIVNIINFIRLCEPREDEITEEVLYETVVKQVEIMKKYKLGGTFFLQYDALMDSRYQQLLKALPADSFEIGAWWEIPQPLVENAGYKWRGRYPWDWHADVGFATGYSPAEREKLADVYMADFKKIFGYYPKSIGSWFIDVHTLNYIYEEYNIIASCNCKDQIGTDGYSMWGGYWNQAYYPSKKKCVHACPK
;
A
#
# COMPACT_ATOMS: atom_id res chain seq x y z
N MET A 1 -80.18 -15.24 -10.12
CA MET A 1 -78.91 -14.70 -9.73
C MET A 1 -77.83 -15.73 -10.08
N LYS A 2 -77.08 -15.48 -11.11
CA LYS A 2 -76.13 -16.45 -11.70
C LYS A 2 -74.77 -16.42 -10.92
N LYS A 3 -74.39 -17.56 -10.34
CA LYS A 3 -73.09 -17.81 -9.80
C LYS A 3 -72.15 -17.89 -10.99
N ILE A 4 -71.40 -16.84 -11.24
CA ILE A 4 -70.33 -16.82 -12.22
C ILE A 4 -69.14 -17.57 -11.58
N ASN A 5 -68.69 -18.57 -12.30
CA ASN A 5 -67.71 -19.55 -11.88
C ASN A 5 -66.39 -18.95 -11.48
N SER A 6 -66.12 -18.93 -10.21
CA SER A 6 -64.72 -18.65 -9.68
C SER A 6 -63.67 -19.54 -10.32
N PHE A 7 -64.05 -20.65 -10.90
CA PHE A 7 -63.12 -21.59 -11.57
C PHE A 7 -62.54 -21.04 -12.88
N LEU A 8 -63.30 -20.19 -13.57
CA LEU A 8 -62.82 -19.61 -14.85
C LEU A 8 -61.80 -18.49 -14.64
N LEU A 9 -61.91 -17.80 -13.50
CA LEU A 9 -60.98 -16.72 -13.15
C LEU A 9 -59.62 -17.24 -12.73
N VAL A 10 -59.55 -18.40 -12.05
CA VAL A 10 -58.31 -19.06 -11.63
C VAL A 10 -57.53 -19.62 -12.84
N ILE A 11 -58.26 -20.15 -13.84
CA ILE A 11 -57.62 -20.66 -15.07
C ILE A 11 -57.05 -19.51 -15.91
N LEU A 12 -57.72 -18.36 -15.95
CA LEU A 12 -57.22 -17.19 -16.71
C LEU A 12 -56.01 -16.55 -16.06
N THR A 13 -55.94 -16.55 -14.72
CA THR A 13 -54.73 -16.06 -14.01
C THR A 13 -53.54 -17.01 -14.14
N LEU A 14 -53.78 -18.32 -14.21
CA LEU A 14 -52.69 -19.30 -14.44
C LEU A 14 -52.13 -19.22 -15.86
N PHE A 15 -52.94 -18.86 -16.86
CA PHE A 15 -52.45 -18.66 -18.24
C PHE A 15 -51.64 -17.35 -18.40
N LEU A 16 -51.93 -16.32 -17.62
CA LEU A 16 -51.16 -15.07 -17.66
C LEU A 16 -49.76 -15.20 -16.99
N PHE A 17 -49.62 -16.11 -16.04
CA PHE A 17 -48.31 -16.37 -15.42
C PHE A 17 -47.42 -17.30 -16.24
N ASN A 18 -47.94 -18.11 -17.15
CA ASN A 18 -47.13 -18.94 -18.02
C ASN A 18 -46.61 -18.23 -19.28
N SER A 19 -47.11 -17.03 -19.60
CA SER A 19 -46.64 -16.28 -20.78
C SER A 19 -45.41 -15.41 -20.51
N CYS A 20 -45.00 -15.26 -19.25
CA CYS A 20 -43.76 -14.51 -18.92
C CYS A 20 -42.54 -15.39 -18.65
N ALA A 21 -42.67 -16.72 -18.80
CA ALA A 21 -41.59 -17.65 -18.45
C ALA A 21 -40.79 -18.19 -19.64
N ASN A 22 -41.08 -17.77 -20.88
CA ASN A 22 -40.45 -18.38 -22.06
C ASN A 22 -39.92 -17.36 -23.09
N THR A 23 -39.31 -16.28 -22.60
CA THR A 23 -38.36 -15.52 -23.41
C THR A 23 -37.05 -15.32 -22.60
N LYS A 24 -36.46 -16.43 -22.17
CA LYS A 24 -35.04 -16.46 -22.02
C LYS A 24 -34.48 -16.63 -23.44
N GLU A 25 -34.35 -15.53 -24.15
CA GLU A 25 -33.32 -15.42 -25.16
C GLU A 25 -32.04 -15.92 -24.54
N ASN A 26 -31.54 -17.02 -25.06
CA ASN A 26 -30.14 -17.41 -24.95
C ASN A 26 -29.30 -16.31 -25.60
N LYS A 27 -29.14 -15.17 -24.94
CA LYS A 27 -27.92 -14.41 -25.06
C LYS A 27 -26.88 -15.30 -24.43
N GLU A 28 -26.26 -16.15 -25.23
CA GLU A 28 -24.87 -16.53 -25.04
C GLU A 28 -24.12 -15.22 -24.89
N GLU A 29 -24.05 -14.72 -23.67
CA GLU A 29 -23.00 -13.81 -23.27
C GLU A 29 -21.70 -14.58 -23.50
N ASN A 30 -21.17 -14.40 -24.68
CA ASN A 30 -19.76 -14.67 -24.97
C ASN A 30 -18.96 -13.69 -24.09
N LYS A 31 -19.04 -13.88 -22.78
CA LYS A 31 -18.11 -13.33 -21.81
C LYS A 31 -16.82 -14.02 -22.14
N THR A 32 -16.05 -13.43 -23.06
CA THR A 32 -14.61 -13.62 -23.10
C THR A 32 -14.18 -13.41 -21.65
N GLN A 33 -13.97 -14.50 -20.98
CA GLN A 33 -13.52 -14.53 -19.59
C GLN A 33 -12.12 -13.94 -19.65
N LYS A 34 -12.05 -12.61 -19.46
CA LYS A 34 -10.79 -11.87 -19.49
C LYS A 34 -9.93 -12.57 -18.43
N GLU A 35 -8.93 -13.29 -18.90
CA GLU A 35 -8.07 -14.07 -18.04
C GLU A 35 -7.56 -13.16 -16.94
N ARG A 36 -7.94 -13.46 -15.68
CA ARG A 36 -7.55 -12.60 -14.56
C ARG A 36 -6.07 -12.77 -14.37
N LEU A 37 -5.33 -11.72 -14.59
CA LEU A 37 -3.90 -11.67 -14.29
C LEU A 37 -3.67 -12.11 -12.84
N LYS A 38 -2.86 -13.12 -12.65
CA LYS A 38 -2.39 -13.55 -11.35
C LYS A 38 -1.11 -12.76 -11.06
N ILE A 39 -1.19 -11.82 -10.13
CA ILE A 39 -0.08 -10.94 -9.78
C ILE A 39 0.38 -11.27 -8.37
N VAL A 40 1.68 -11.42 -8.21
CA VAL A 40 2.34 -11.51 -6.90
C VAL A 40 3.26 -10.30 -6.77
N ASN A 41 2.99 -9.44 -5.81
CA ASN A 41 3.86 -8.33 -5.46
C ASN A 41 4.86 -8.78 -4.40
N ILE A 42 6.15 -8.69 -4.70
CA ILE A 42 7.22 -8.92 -3.74
C ILE A 42 7.67 -7.55 -3.24
N ILE A 43 7.41 -7.27 -1.99
CA ILE A 43 7.73 -6.01 -1.35
C ILE A 43 8.72 -6.28 -0.22
N ASN A 44 9.86 -5.61 -0.28
CA ASN A 44 10.87 -5.61 0.75
C ASN A 44 11.01 -4.19 1.29
N PHE A 45 10.89 -4.01 2.60
CA PHE A 45 11.19 -2.75 3.24
C PHE A 45 12.50 -2.85 4.03
N ILE A 46 13.30 -1.80 4.00
CA ILE A 46 14.64 -1.73 4.59
C ILE A 46 14.65 -0.65 5.64
N ARG A 47 15.02 -1.03 6.86
CA ARG A 47 15.13 -0.18 8.05
C ARG A 47 16.45 -0.47 8.76
N LEU A 48 17.07 0.53 9.35
CA LEU A 48 18.26 0.39 10.19
C LEU A 48 17.99 0.80 11.64
N CYS A 49 17.28 1.90 11.85
CA CYS A 49 17.02 2.46 13.16
C CYS A 49 15.85 1.74 13.86
N GLU A 50 16.12 0.66 14.55
CA GLU A 50 15.15 0.02 15.46
C GLU A 50 15.86 -0.72 16.59
N PRO A 51 15.21 -0.91 17.75
CA PRO A 51 15.72 -1.80 18.79
C PRO A 51 15.75 -3.24 18.30
N ARG A 52 16.86 -3.91 18.52
CA ARG A 52 17.05 -5.32 18.14
C ARG A 52 18.12 -5.99 19.00
N GLU A 53 18.23 -7.30 18.89
CA GLU A 53 19.26 -8.07 19.57
C GLU A 53 20.65 -7.70 19.04
N ASP A 54 21.67 -7.80 19.90
CA ASP A 54 23.04 -7.37 19.60
C ASP A 54 23.66 -8.09 18.39
N GLU A 55 23.20 -9.32 18.11
CA GLU A 55 23.65 -10.10 16.96
C GLU A 55 23.11 -9.58 15.61
N ILE A 56 22.04 -8.79 15.65
CA ILE A 56 21.44 -8.20 14.44
C ILE A 56 22.08 -6.84 14.18
N THR A 57 23.27 -6.88 13.62
CA THR A 57 24.04 -5.68 13.27
C THR A 57 23.57 -5.06 11.95
N GLU A 58 23.99 -3.83 11.67
CA GLU A 58 23.74 -3.18 10.37
C GLU A 58 24.33 -3.99 9.21
N GLU A 59 25.47 -4.66 9.42
CA GLU A 59 26.08 -5.53 8.41
C GLU A 59 25.20 -6.75 8.12
N VAL A 60 24.66 -7.40 9.14
CA VAL A 60 23.71 -8.52 8.98
C VAL A 60 22.48 -8.10 8.22
N LEU A 61 21.95 -6.90 8.48
CA LEU A 61 20.81 -6.36 7.74
C LEU A 61 21.16 -6.09 6.28
N TYR A 62 22.31 -5.48 6.02
CA TYR A 62 22.76 -5.20 4.66
C TYR A 62 22.98 -6.50 3.86
N GLU A 63 23.69 -7.47 4.42
CA GLU A 63 23.91 -8.77 3.79
C GLU A 63 22.59 -9.53 3.53
N THR A 64 21.59 -9.36 4.40
CA THR A 64 20.26 -9.93 4.19
C THR A 64 19.62 -9.37 2.92
N VAL A 65 19.70 -8.06 2.69
CA VAL A 65 19.18 -7.43 1.46
C VAL A 65 19.98 -7.86 0.23
N VAL A 66 21.31 -7.96 0.34
CA VAL A 66 22.15 -8.51 -0.74
C VAL A 66 21.69 -9.91 -1.13
N LYS A 67 21.42 -10.77 -0.15
CA LYS A 67 20.92 -12.14 -0.40
C LYS A 67 19.52 -12.15 -1.00
N GLN A 68 18.62 -11.28 -0.58
CA GLN A 68 17.31 -11.12 -1.22
C GLN A 68 17.46 -10.76 -2.71
N VAL A 69 18.30 -9.78 -3.03
CA VAL A 69 18.60 -9.38 -4.41
C VAL A 69 19.17 -10.53 -5.22
N GLU A 70 20.13 -11.28 -4.68
CA GLU A 70 20.72 -12.44 -5.34
C GLU A 70 19.66 -13.50 -5.67
N ILE A 71 18.79 -13.84 -4.71
CA ILE A 71 17.70 -14.81 -4.89
C ILE A 71 16.71 -14.32 -5.95
N MET A 72 16.30 -13.06 -5.88
CA MET A 72 15.35 -12.51 -6.85
C MET A 72 15.94 -12.53 -8.26
N LYS A 73 17.19 -12.14 -8.45
CA LYS A 73 17.90 -12.24 -9.74
C LYS A 73 18.02 -13.67 -10.23
N LYS A 74 18.41 -14.59 -9.35
CA LYS A 74 18.55 -16.03 -9.67
C LYS A 74 17.26 -16.63 -10.23
N TYR A 75 16.12 -16.26 -9.66
CA TYR A 75 14.81 -16.77 -10.06
C TYR A 75 14.07 -15.84 -11.04
N LYS A 76 14.72 -14.81 -11.57
CA LYS A 76 14.14 -13.82 -12.49
C LYS A 76 12.85 -13.19 -11.94
N LEU A 77 12.85 -12.88 -10.66
CA LEU A 77 11.75 -12.21 -9.98
C LEU A 77 11.99 -10.70 -10.00
N GLY A 78 10.92 -9.95 -10.18
CA GLY A 78 10.89 -8.51 -9.93
C GLY A 78 10.34 -8.21 -8.54
N GLY A 79 10.44 -6.97 -8.11
CA GLY A 79 9.86 -6.52 -6.84
C GLY A 79 10.18 -5.07 -6.50
N THR A 80 9.68 -4.65 -5.36
CA THR A 80 9.84 -3.30 -4.85
C THR A 80 10.69 -3.33 -3.58
N PHE A 81 11.67 -2.42 -3.49
CA PHE A 81 12.41 -2.14 -2.28
C PHE A 81 11.99 -0.77 -1.74
N PHE A 82 11.39 -0.76 -0.57
CA PHE A 82 11.03 0.45 0.14
C PHE A 82 12.10 0.80 1.17
N LEU A 83 12.56 2.04 1.14
CA LEU A 83 13.59 2.52 2.06
C LEU A 83 12.98 3.38 3.17
N GLN A 84 13.21 3.03 4.43
CA GLN A 84 13.05 3.99 5.53
C GLN A 84 14.13 5.07 5.39
N TYR A 85 13.93 6.24 5.99
CA TYR A 85 14.84 7.37 5.77
C TYR A 85 16.30 7.08 6.21
N ASP A 86 16.50 6.33 7.26
CA ASP A 86 17.83 5.90 7.72
C ASP A 86 18.55 5.02 6.68
N ALA A 87 17.83 4.04 6.14
CA ALA A 87 18.33 3.19 5.07
C ALA A 87 18.53 3.96 3.75
N LEU A 88 17.67 4.95 3.46
CA LEU A 88 17.85 5.85 2.32
C LEU A 88 19.17 6.59 2.39
N MET A 89 19.62 6.98 3.57
CA MET A 89 20.85 7.74 3.77
C MET A 89 22.12 6.86 3.79
N ASP A 90 21.98 5.53 3.87
CA ASP A 90 23.13 4.61 3.83
C ASP A 90 23.59 4.38 2.38
N SER A 91 24.86 4.75 2.11
CA SER A 91 25.47 4.65 0.78
C SER A 91 25.55 3.22 0.25
N ARG A 92 25.58 2.19 1.09
CA ARG A 92 25.62 0.77 0.69
C ARG A 92 24.33 0.38 -0.01
N TYR A 93 23.18 0.75 0.56
CA TYR A 93 21.87 0.51 -0.06
C TYR A 93 21.68 1.35 -1.32
N GLN A 94 22.14 2.61 -1.31
CA GLN A 94 22.10 3.45 -2.50
C GLN A 94 22.80 2.80 -3.69
N GLN A 95 24.03 2.29 -3.48
CA GLN A 95 24.82 1.63 -4.51
C GLN A 95 24.17 0.31 -4.98
N LEU A 96 23.79 -0.53 -4.04
CA LEU A 96 23.14 -1.82 -4.32
C LEU A 96 21.88 -1.64 -5.17
N LEU A 97 21.00 -0.73 -4.76
CA LEU A 97 19.69 -0.56 -5.39
C LEU A 97 19.76 0.20 -6.72
N LYS A 98 20.66 1.16 -6.88
CA LYS A 98 20.91 1.82 -8.17
C LYS A 98 21.42 0.85 -9.26
N ALA A 99 22.05 -0.25 -8.87
CA ALA A 99 22.53 -1.27 -9.79
C ALA A 99 21.46 -2.27 -10.24
N LEU A 100 20.24 -2.17 -9.73
CA LEU A 100 19.13 -3.05 -10.11
C LEU A 100 18.52 -2.61 -11.46
N PRO A 101 18.10 -3.58 -12.32
CA PRO A 101 17.42 -3.25 -13.56
C PRO A 101 16.04 -2.64 -13.29
N ALA A 102 15.83 -1.42 -13.78
CA ALA A 102 14.61 -0.64 -13.52
C ALA A 102 13.33 -1.18 -14.18
N ASP A 103 13.45 -2.13 -15.10
CA ASP A 103 12.32 -2.84 -15.72
C ASP A 103 11.75 -3.95 -14.83
N SER A 104 12.50 -4.38 -13.84
CA SER A 104 12.15 -5.49 -12.95
C SER A 104 12.05 -5.07 -11.49
N PHE A 105 12.72 -3.98 -11.11
CA PHE A 105 12.75 -3.52 -9.73
C PHE A 105 12.31 -2.06 -9.61
N GLU A 106 11.51 -1.79 -8.60
CA GLU A 106 11.11 -0.46 -8.20
C GLU A 106 11.74 -0.10 -6.85
N ILE A 107 12.23 1.14 -6.74
CA ILE A 107 12.70 1.69 -5.48
C ILE A 107 11.68 2.72 -5.03
N GLY A 108 11.12 2.51 -3.85
CA GLY A 108 10.07 3.33 -3.27
C GLY A 108 10.41 3.80 -1.86
N ALA A 109 9.48 4.51 -1.25
CA ALA A 109 9.61 5.05 0.09
C ALA A 109 8.98 4.12 1.13
N TRP A 110 9.63 3.94 2.30
CA TRP A 110 9.00 3.38 3.49
C TRP A 110 8.75 4.50 4.49
N TRP A 111 7.47 4.78 4.73
CA TRP A 111 7.05 5.94 5.52
C TRP A 111 6.86 5.58 6.99
N GLU A 112 7.93 5.74 7.71
CA GLU A 112 8.00 5.79 9.16
C GLU A 112 8.91 6.95 9.53
N ILE A 113 8.79 7.45 10.74
CA ILE A 113 9.46 8.66 11.19
C ILE A 113 10.60 8.29 12.15
N PRO A 114 11.81 7.99 11.64
CA PRO A 114 12.98 7.75 12.48
C PRO A 114 13.65 9.07 12.89
N GLN A 115 14.48 9.00 13.94
CA GLN A 115 15.21 10.15 14.49
C GLN A 115 15.93 10.98 13.42
N PRO A 116 16.72 10.39 12.48
CA PRO A 116 17.46 11.18 11.51
C PRO A 116 16.57 12.01 10.58
N LEU A 117 15.35 11.54 10.27
CA LEU A 117 14.39 12.33 9.48
C LEU A 117 13.91 13.56 10.25
N VAL A 118 13.57 13.37 11.54
CA VAL A 118 13.07 14.45 12.40
C VAL A 118 14.12 15.53 12.59
N GLU A 119 15.37 15.14 12.85
CA GLU A 119 16.48 16.06 13.07
C GLU A 119 16.84 16.80 11.77
N ASN A 120 16.87 16.13 10.63
CA ASN A 120 17.11 16.75 9.32
C ASN A 120 15.98 17.71 8.90
N ALA A 121 14.77 17.49 9.39
CA ALA A 121 13.68 18.44 9.23
C ALA A 121 13.75 19.64 10.18
N GLY A 122 14.74 19.68 11.08
CA GLY A 122 14.95 20.75 12.05
C GLY A 122 14.10 20.62 13.31
N TYR A 123 13.54 19.46 13.55
CA TYR A 123 12.72 19.20 14.74
C TYR A 123 13.49 18.41 15.81
N LYS A 124 13.02 18.49 17.03
CA LYS A 124 13.58 17.72 18.15
C LYS A 124 12.97 16.32 18.17
N TRP A 125 13.85 15.30 18.20
CA TRP A 125 13.42 13.93 18.39
C TRP A 125 12.76 13.72 19.76
N ARG A 126 11.67 12.94 19.79
CA ARG A 126 10.86 12.70 20.98
C ARG A 126 10.87 11.26 21.45
N GLY A 127 11.47 10.38 20.65
CA GLY A 127 11.51 8.95 20.95
C GLY A 127 12.62 8.56 21.93
N ARG A 128 12.52 7.36 22.43
CA ARG A 128 13.50 6.72 23.34
C ARG A 128 14.66 6.09 22.58
N TYR A 129 14.41 5.69 21.35
CA TYR A 129 15.34 5.03 20.45
C TYR A 129 15.38 5.78 19.10
N PRO A 130 16.37 5.56 18.26
CA PRO A 130 16.43 6.17 16.91
C PRO A 130 15.23 5.89 16.01
N TRP A 131 14.51 4.80 16.26
CA TRP A 131 13.13 4.58 15.84
C TRP A 131 12.32 4.08 17.03
N ASP A 132 11.20 4.71 17.32
CA ASP A 132 10.33 4.34 18.44
C ASP A 132 8.94 4.01 17.89
N TRP A 133 8.46 2.80 18.15
CA TRP A 133 7.18 2.28 17.63
C TRP A 133 5.92 2.93 18.21
N HIS A 134 6.06 3.87 19.15
CA HIS A 134 4.89 4.59 19.66
C HIS A 134 4.26 5.43 18.53
N ALA A 135 2.94 5.33 18.39
CA ALA A 135 2.21 5.94 17.31
C ALA A 135 2.36 7.47 17.22
N ASP A 136 2.61 8.12 18.33
CA ASP A 136 2.86 9.56 18.45
C ASP A 136 4.32 9.96 18.21
N VAL A 137 5.21 9.01 17.97
CA VAL A 137 6.64 9.23 17.73
C VAL A 137 7.06 8.70 16.36
N GLY A 138 6.88 7.40 16.13
CA GLY A 138 7.36 6.72 14.92
C GLY A 138 6.44 6.86 13.70
N PHE A 139 5.26 7.47 13.86
CA PHE A 139 4.30 7.65 12.77
C PHE A 139 3.86 9.10 12.62
N ALA A 140 3.46 9.46 11.41
CA ALA A 140 3.09 10.82 11.06
C ALA A 140 1.93 11.37 11.89
N THR A 141 1.04 10.50 12.39
CA THR A 141 -0.09 10.91 13.26
C THR A 141 0.33 11.62 14.55
N GLY A 142 1.56 11.43 15.01
CA GLY A 142 2.13 12.14 16.15
C GLY A 142 2.61 13.56 15.85
N TYR A 143 2.51 14.02 14.60
CA TYR A 143 2.98 15.31 14.14
C TYR A 143 1.81 16.14 13.60
N SER A 144 1.89 17.45 13.74
CA SER A 144 0.91 18.36 13.13
C SER A 144 0.94 18.25 11.59
N PRO A 145 -0.12 18.67 10.87
CA PRO A 145 -0.13 18.67 9.42
C PRO A 145 1.09 19.33 8.78
N ALA A 146 1.48 20.53 9.26
CA ALA A 146 2.64 21.25 8.75
C ALA A 146 3.97 20.51 9.01
N GLU A 147 4.11 19.84 10.17
CA GLU A 147 5.28 19.02 10.45
C GLU A 147 5.33 17.79 9.53
N ARG A 148 4.18 17.15 9.24
CA ARG A 148 4.11 15.99 8.32
C ARG A 148 4.54 16.39 6.90
N GLU A 149 4.06 17.53 6.41
CA GLU A 149 4.47 18.09 5.12
C GLU A 149 5.97 18.32 5.10
N LYS A 150 6.52 18.98 6.11
CA LYS A 150 7.95 19.24 6.20
C LYS A 150 8.80 17.98 6.27
N LEU A 151 8.37 16.97 7.01
CA LEU A 151 9.03 15.67 7.07
C LEU A 151 9.00 14.97 5.68
N ALA A 152 7.86 15.03 5.00
CA ALA A 152 7.72 14.50 3.64
C ALA A 152 8.65 15.24 2.65
N ASP A 153 8.71 16.56 2.73
CA ASP A 153 9.58 17.38 1.86
C ASP A 153 11.05 17.00 2.01
N VAL A 154 11.53 16.84 3.24
CA VAL A 154 12.91 16.43 3.52
C VAL A 154 13.19 15.05 2.94
N TYR A 155 12.28 14.09 3.21
CA TYR A 155 12.42 12.73 2.68
C TYR A 155 12.47 12.73 1.15
N MET A 156 11.53 13.40 0.49
CA MET A 156 11.41 13.42 -0.97
C MET A 156 12.57 14.16 -1.62
N ALA A 157 13.06 15.24 -1.02
CA ALA A 157 14.24 15.97 -1.50
C ALA A 157 15.49 15.09 -1.50
N ASP A 158 15.74 14.37 -0.39
CA ASP A 158 16.90 13.48 -0.30
C ASP A 158 16.75 12.26 -1.22
N PHE A 159 15.56 11.68 -1.32
CA PHE A 159 15.31 10.58 -2.25
C PHE A 159 15.62 11.01 -3.70
N LYS A 160 15.11 12.17 -4.12
CA LYS A 160 15.39 12.71 -5.46
C LYS A 160 16.87 13.03 -5.68
N LYS A 161 17.52 13.59 -4.67
CA LYS A 161 18.97 13.86 -4.72
C LYS A 161 19.78 12.58 -4.94
N ILE A 162 19.36 11.48 -4.29
CA ILE A 162 20.07 10.20 -4.35
C ILE A 162 19.75 9.44 -5.64
N PHE A 163 18.47 9.29 -5.99
CA PHE A 163 18.04 8.44 -7.11
C PHE A 163 17.77 9.22 -8.41
N GLY A 164 17.64 10.54 -8.37
CA GLY A 164 17.38 11.39 -9.54
C GLY A 164 15.91 11.56 -9.89
N TYR A 165 15.00 10.90 -9.16
CA TYR A 165 13.55 10.97 -9.34
C TYR A 165 12.83 10.88 -7.99
N TYR A 166 11.54 11.24 -7.95
CA TYR A 166 10.70 10.96 -6.79
C TYR A 166 10.18 9.51 -6.84
N PRO A 167 10.03 8.81 -5.69
CA PRO A 167 9.44 7.48 -5.69
C PRO A 167 8.01 7.54 -6.22
N LYS A 168 7.56 6.48 -6.88
CA LYS A 168 6.16 6.40 -7.36
C LYS A 168 5.26 5.65 -6.40
N SER A 169 5.85 4.90 -5.52
CA SER A 169 5.14 4.13 -4.50
C SER A 169 5.71 4.36 -3.11
N ILE A 170 4.82 4.20 -2.12
CA ILE A 170 5.15 4.32 -0.71
C ILE A 170 4.55 3.15 0.06
N GLY A 171 5.28 2.62 1.04
CA GLY A 171 4.80 1.66 2.00
C GLY A 171 4.83 2.22 3.42
N SER A 172 3.97 1.73 4.27
CA SER A 172 3.96 2.05 5.70
C SER A 172 3.11 1.04 6.45
N TRP A 173 3.42 0.81 7.72
CA TRP A 173 2.48 0.17 8.63
C TRP A 173 1.26 1.05 8.89
N PHE A 174 1.47 2.35 8.92
CA PHE A 174 0.43 3.32 9.17
C PHE A 174 0.72 4.65 8.46
N ILE A 175 -0.05 4.96 7.42
CA ILE A 175 -0.02 6.27 6.76
C ILE A 175 -1.37 6.96 6.93
N ASP A 176 -1.35 8.22 7.37
CA ASP A 176 -2.55 9.01 7.53
C ASP A 176 -2.99 9.66 6.20
N VAL A 177 -4.27 10.01 6.14
CA VAL A 177 -4.89 10.55 4.92
C VAL A 177 -4.30 11.91 4.50
N HIS A 178 -3.89 12.74 5.46
CA HIS A 178 -3.29 14.05 5.17
C HIS A 178 -1.95 13.86 4.46
N THR A 179 -1.06 13.05 5.04
CA THR A 179 0.24 12.73 4.44
C THR A 179 0.07 12.09 3.06
N LEU A 180 -0.83 11.10 2.93
CA LEU A 180 -1.04 10.42 1.65
C LEU A 180 -1.53 11.38 0.55
N ASN A 181 -2.46 12.28 0.87
CA ASN A 181 -2.92 13.29 -0.07
C ASN A 181 -1.81 14.27 -0.44
N TYR A 182 -1.06 14.77 0.54
CA TYR A 182 0.03 15.70 0.31
C TYR A 182 1.09 15.13 -0.64
N ILE A 183 1.59 13.93 -0.37
CA ILE A 183 2.62 13.30 -1.22
C ILE A 183 2.10 12.92 -2.61
N TYR A 184 0.81 12.65 -2.75
CA TYR A 184 0.19 12.44 -4.06
C TYR A 184 0.13 13.76 -4.87
N GLU A 185 -0.31 14.85 -4.25
CA GLU A 185 -0.49 16.14 -4.92
C GLU A 185 0.85 16.81 -5.25
N GLU A 186 1.83 16.78 -4.34
CA GLU A 186 3.11 17.46 -4.50
C GLU A 186 4.17 16.61 -5.23
N TYR A 187 4.19 15.30 -5.04
CA TYR A 187 5.27 14.43 -5.53
C TYR A 187 4.80 13.37 -6.52
N ASN A 188 3.50 13.32 -6.82
CA ASN A 188 2.90 12.33 -7.72
C ASN A 188 3.18 10.88 -7.29
N ILE A 189 3.08 10.60 -5.99
CA ILE A 189 3.10 9.24 -5.46
C ILE A 189 1.76 8.58 -5.80
N ILE A 190 1.76 7.61 -6.70
CA ILE A 190 0.54 7.05 -7.31
C ILE A 190 0.10 5.71 -6.73
N ALA A 191 0.93 5.09 -5.91
CA ALA A 191 0.63 3.81 -5.28
C ALA A 191 1.05 3.78 -3.82
N SER A 192 0.27 3.12 -2.99
CA SER A 192 0.61 2.91 -1.58
C SER A 192 0.39 1.45 -1.17
N CYS A 193 1.31 0.94 -0.36
CA CYS A 193 1.21 -0.35 0.30
C CYS A 193 0.72 -0.14 1.74
N ASN A 194 -0.57 0.11 1.88
CA ASN A 194 -1.27 0.20 3.15
C ASN A 194 -2.58 -0.57 3.01
N CYS A 195 -2.65 -1.77 3.51
CA CYS A 195 -3.83 -2.61 3.36
C CYS A 195 -4.46 -2.94 4.72
N LYS A 196 -5.72 -3.34 4.66
CA LYS A 196 -6.54 -3.71 5.82
C LYS A 196 -5.90 -4.78 6.71
N ASP A 197 -5.09 -5.65 6.14
CA ASP A 197 -4.70 -6.92 6.76
C ASP A 197 -3.30 -6.90 7.37
N GLN A 198 -2.78 -5.75 7.69
CA GLN A 198 -1.63 -5.64 8.60
C GLN A 198 -2.03 -5.92 10.07
N ILE A 199 -3.19 -6.59 10.25
CA ILE A 199 -3.65 -7.07 11.56
C ILE A 199 -2.65 -8.08 12.10
N GLY A 200 -2.11 -7.79 13.28
CA GLY A 200 -1.19 -8.67 13.99
C GLY A 200 0.27 -8.55 13.58
N THR A 201 0.62 -7.71 12.62
CA THR A 201 2.00 -7.38 12.34
C THR A 201 2.41 -6.25 13.28
N ASP A 202 3.43 -6.45 14.11
CA ASP A 202 3.94 -5.50 15.11
C ASP A 202 2.88 -4.95 16.09
N GLY A 203 1.75 -5.65 16.26
CA GLY A 203 0.67 -5.22 17.15
C GLY A 203 -0.22 -4.11 16.59
N TYR A 204 -0.03 -3.70 15.36
CA TYR A 204 -0.88 -2.71 14.69
C TYR A 204 -2.09 -3.38 14.05
N SER A 205 -3.28 -2.96 14.43
CA SER A 205 -4.51 -3.33 13.74
C SER A 205 -5.04 -2.16 12.95
N MET A 206 -4.92 -2.24 11.64
CA MET A 206 -5.50 -1.29 10.70
C MET A 206 -6.83 -1.84 10.19
N TRP A 207 -7.91 -1.16 10.52
CA TRP A 207 -9.25 -1.48 10.04
C TRP A 207 -9.55 -0.67 8.79
N GLY A 208 -9.47 -1.28 7.63
CA GLY A 208 -9.79 -0.59 6.37
C GLY A 208 -9.19 -1.29 5.15
N GLY A 209 -9.51 -0.77 3.97
CA GLY A 209 -9.05 -1.31 2.71
C GLY A 209 -9.71 -2.63 2.31
N TYR A 210 -9.19 -3.24 1.27
CA TYR A 210 -9.69 -4.48 0.68
C TYR A 210 -8.57 -5.50 0.61
N TRP A 211 -8.80 -6.69 1.13
CA TRP A 211 -7.80 -7.74 1.10
C TRP A 211 -7.53 -8.21 -0.33
N ASN A 212 -6.26 -8.32 -0.68
CA ASN A 212 -5.78 -8.77 -1.99
C ASN A 212 -6.44 -8.07 -3.19
N GLN A 213 -6.82 -6.82 -3.02
CA GLN A 213 -7.41 -6.00 -4.06
C GLN A 213 -6.77 -4.61 -4.05
N ALA A 214 -6.45 -4.13 -5.24
CA ALA A 214 -6.13 -2.71 -5.39
C ALA A 214 -7.41 -1.87 -5.30
N TYR A 215 -7.32 -0.71 -4.64
CA TYR A 215 -8.40 0.26 -4.56
C TYR A 215 -7.84 1.68 -4.56
N TYR A 216 -8.68 2.64 -4.91
CA TYR A 216 -8.32 4.05 -4.78
C TYR A 216 -8.70 4.53 -3.38
N PRO A 217 -7.74 4.99 -2.56
CA PRO A 217 -8.03 5.50 -1.23
C PRO A 217 -8.93 6.73 -1.29
N SER A 218 -9.84 6.84 -0.33
CA SER A 218 -10.63 8.07 -0.15
C SER A 218 -9.75 9.19 0.39
N LYS A 219 -9.92 10.41 -0.12
CA LYS A 219 -9.25 11.62 0.40
C LYS A 219 -9.63 11.96 1.85
N LYS A 220 -10.64 11.31 2.42
CA LYS A 220 -11.06 11.51 3.81
C LYS A 220 -10.57 10.44 4.76
N LYS A 221 -10.37 9.21 4.24
CA LYS A 221 -9.92 8.04 5.02
C LYS A 221 -9.15 7.12 4.09
N CYS A 222 -7.83 7.10 4.17
CA CYS A 222 -6.97 6.31 3.28
C CYS A 222 -7.25 4.80 3.29
N VAL A 223 -7.79 4.27 4.38
CA VAL A 223 -8.18 2.86 4.54
C VAL A 223 -9.55 2.52 3.95
N HIS A 224 -10.25 3.49 3.38
CA HIS A 224 -11.51 3.30 2.68
C HIS A 224 -11.35 3.57 1.20
N ALA A 225 -11.99 2.74 0.37
CA ALA A 225 -12.03 3.00 -1.07
C ALA A 225 -12.79 4.31 -1.35
N CYS A 226 -12.32 5.03 -2.36
CA CYS A 226 -13.07 6.15 -2.92
C CYS A 226 -14.35 5.59 -3.56
N PRO A 227 -15.54 6.12 -3.25
CA PRO A 227 -16.75 5.80 -4.00
C PRO A 227 -16.53 6.19 -5.48
N LYS A 228 -16.90 5.29 -6.38
CA LYS A 228 -16.91 5.57 -7.82
C LYS A 228 -18.01 6.54 -8.16
#